data_b3ff3b1b4afb8ad9bba58d8bade20592
#
_entry.id   b3ff3b1b4afb8ad9bba58d8bade20592
#
_cell.length_a   1.000
_cell.length_b   1.000
_cell.length_c   1.000
_cell.angle_alpha   90.00
_cell.angle_beta   90.00
_cell.angle_gamma   90.00
#
_symmetry.space_group_name_H-M   'P 1'
#
loop_
_entity.id
_entity.type
_entity.pdbx_description
1 polymer ?
#
loop_
_entity_poly.entity_id
_entity_poly.type
_entity_poly.pdbx_seq_one_letter_code
_entity_poly.pdbx_strand_id
1 'polypeptide(L)'
;MSASSQRPAQPMGLSSFRNPVACLFITMLTVYVLYSSKLILRKDEYPKCSLQTSDVSAKENLQTVLPQPANSSSDESKKQEQPPPVQPVIIPYTPPENDTEIKHVVFGIAASSNLWEKRKEYIKLWWRPEETRGVVWLDESVNASKDEVNLPEIRISGDTSKFQYTNRQGKRSALRISRVVSETLRLGVKDVRWFVMGDDDTVFIIENVLRVLSKYDHKQFYYIGSSSESHIQNIFFSYGMAYGGGGFAISYPLAKELEKIQDGCIQRYPALYGSDDRIQACMAELGVPLTKETGFHQVSLKVIKVEEQILF
;
A
#
# COMPACT_ATOMS: atom_id res chain seq x y z
N MET A 1 40.40 35.55 78.45
CA MET A 1 39.65 34.39 79.04
C MET A 1 38.23 34.48 78.55
N SER A 2 37.90 33.77 77.46
CA SER A 2 36.51 33.72 76.96
C SER A 2 36.16 32.27 76.71
N ALA A 3 35.18 31.80 77.41
CA ALA A 3 34.68 30.43 77.36
C ALA A 3 33.76 30.26 76.15
N SER A 4 34.07 29.32 75.26
CA SER A 4 33.18 28.91 74.16
C SER A 4 32.16 27.91 74.65
N SER A 5 30.90 28.30 74.61
CA SER A 5 29.77 27.40 74.86
C SER A 5 29.47 26.56 73.64
N GLN A 6 29.71 25.26 73.74
CA GLN A 6 29.23 24.29 72.76
C GLN A 6 27.75 23.96 73.01
N ARG A 7 26.90 24.15 72.00
CA ARG A 7 25.51 23.66 71.98
C ARG A 7 25.49 22.20 71.45
N PRO A 8 24.71 21.32 72.07
CA PRO A 8 24.59 19.95 71.62
C PRO A 8 23.72 19.86 70.35
N ALA A 9 24.10 18.97 69.39
CA ALA A 9 23.39 18.68 68.22
C ALA A 9 22.05 17.98 68.50
N GLN A 10 20.97 18.53 67.96
CA GLN A 10 19.65 17.86 67.98
C GLN A 10 19.58 16.76 66.92
N PRO A 11 18.95 15.62 67.20
CA PRO A 11 18.72 14.58 66.21
C PRO A 11 17.67 15.06 65.16
N MET A 12 18.00 14.91 63.88
CA MET A 12 17.03 15.11 62.81
C MET A 12 15.90 14.09 62.94
N GLY A 13 14.74 14.54 63.39
CA GLY A 13 13.52 13.76 63.35
C GLY A 13 13.05 13.52 61.95
N LEU A 14 12.82 12.24 61.57
CA LEU A 14 12.06 11.88 60.36
C LEU A 14 10.68 12.54 60.47
N SER A 15 10.48 13.65 59.73
CA SER A 15 9.16 14.24 59.60
C SER A 15 8.27 13.34 58.75
N SER A 16 7.34 12.75 59.46
CA SER A 16 6.21 11.95 59.00
C SER A 16 5.58 12.55 57.71
N PHE A 17 5.53 11.78 56.63
CA PHE A 17 4.72 12.02 55.43
C PHE A 17 3.23 11.94 55.82
N ARG A 18 2.68 13.03 56.31
CA ARG A 18 1.24 13.15 56.71
C ARG A 18 0.41 13.90 55.66
N ASN A 19 0.78 13.82 54.38
CA ASN A 19 -0.02 14.43 53.36
C ASN A 19 -0.83 13.34 52.65
N PRO A 20 -2.13 13.15 52.95
CA PRO A 20 -2.94 12.08 52.37
C PRO A 20 -3.01 12.15 50.87
N VAL A 21 -2.86 13.34 50.30
CA VAL A 21 -2.83 13.56 48.84
C VAL A 21 -1.55 12.97 48.21
N ALA A 22 -0.38 13.14 48.89
CA ALA A 22 0.87 12.54 48.41
C ALA A 22 0.85 11.01 48.45
N CYS A 23 0.24 10.42 49.48
CA CYS A 23 0.05 8.97 49.57
C CYS A 23 -0.87 8.46 48.45
N LEU A 24 -1.94 9.18 48.15
CA LEU A 24 -2.84 8.84 47.04
C LEU A 24 -2.13 8.90 45.66
N PHE A 25 -1.31 9.91 45.43
CA PHE A 25 -0.52 10.00 44.20
C PHE A 25 0.50 8.86 44.06
N ILE A 26 1.19 8.51 45.16
CA ILE A 26 2.16 7.41 45.15
C ILE A 26 1.44 6.07 44.92
N THR A 27 0.28 5.83 45.52
CA THR A 27 -0.49 4.60 45.31
C THR A 27 -1.04 4.52 43.86
N MET A 28 -1.54 5.61 43.31
CA MET A 28 -1.97 5.65 41.90
C MET A 28 -0.80 5.40 40.95
N LEU A 29 0.35 5.99 41.20
CA LEU A 29 1.55 5.79 40.38
C LEU A 29 2.04 4.34 40.47
N THR A 30 2.05 3.73 41.63
CA THR A 30 2.45 2.32 41.78
C THR A 30 1.47 1.37 41.08
N VAL A 31 0.17 1.60 41.18
CA VAL A 31 -0.86 0.82 40.47
C VAL A 31 -0.70 0.98 38.97
N TYR A 32 -0.46 2.20 38.49
CA TYR A 32 -0.22 2.47 37.08
C TYR A 32 1.03 1.74 36.55
N VAL A 33 2.15 1.80 37.31
CA VAL A 33 3.40 1.12 36.90
C VAL A 33 3.22 -0.41 36.91
N LEU A 34 2.52 -0.97 37.92
CA LEU A 34 2.24 -2.40 37.97
C LEU A 34 1.28 -2.86 36.87
N TYR A 35 0.31 -2.06 36.52
CA TYR A 35 -0.59 -2.34 35.39
C TYR A 35 0.13 -2.26 34.04
N SER A 36 0.94 -1.23 33.85
CA SER A 36 1.75 -1.07 32.62
C SER A 36 2.79 -2.18 32.48
N SER A 37 3.44 -2.59 33.58
CA SER A 37 4.37 -3.72 33.54
C SER A 37 3.69 -5.06 33.23
N LYS A 38 2.47 -5.28 33.72
CA LYS A 38 1.66 -6.46 33.35
C LYS A 38 1.26 -6.47 31.87
N LEU A 39 1.00 -5.30 31.26
CA LEU A 39 0.73 -5.19 29.83
C LEU A 39 1.97 -5.49 29.00
N ILE A 40 3.14 -5.04 29.43
CA ILE A 40 4.43 -5.29 28.75
C ILE A 40 4.88 -6.75 28.93
N LEU A 41 4.61 -7.35 30.09
CA LEU A 41 4.96 -8.74 30.40
C LEU A 41 3.94 -9.78 29.92
N ARG A 42 2.76 -9.36 29.42
CA ARG A 42 1.92 -10.22 28.61
C ARG A 42 2.64 -10.44 27.28
N LYS A 43 3.56 -11.42 27.29
CA LYS A 43 3.99 -12.09 26.09
C LYS A 43 2.72 -12.59 25.43
N ASP A 44 2.38 -12.03 24.28
CA ASP A 44 1.31 -12.52 23.45
C ASP A 44 1.60 -13.99 23.16
N GLU A 45 0.91 -14.87 23.84
CA GLU A 45 0.71 -16.23 23.35
C GLU A 45 -0.16 -16.11 22.09
N TYR A 46 0.50 -15.79 20.99
CA TYR A 46 -0.10 -16.06 19.70
C TYR A 46 -0.39 -17.55 19.65
N PRO A 47 -1.63 -17.98 19.33
CA PRO A 47 -1.90 -19.36 19.09
C PRO A 47 -0.96 -19.81 17.96
N LYS A 48 0.00 -20.65 18.31
CA LYS A 48 0.84 -21.34 17.34
C LYS A 48 -0.11 -22.10 16.45
N CYS A 49 -0.35 -21.59 15.24
CA CYS A 49 -0.94 -22.34 14.19
C CYS A 49 0.06 -23.46 13.86
N SER A 50 -0.12 -24.61 14.48
CA SER A 50 0.59 -25.81 14.10
C SER A 50 0.09 -26.16 12.70
N LEU A 51 0.91 -25.88 11.69
CA LEU A 51 0.80 -26.51 10.40
C LEU A 51 0.99 -28.01 10.65
N GLN A 52 -0.10 -28.73 10.85
CA GLN A 52 -0.12 -30.14 10.58
C GLN A 52 0.04 -30.28 9.07
N THR A 53 1.24 -30.61 8.65
CA THR A 53 1.49 -31.21 7.35
C THR A 53 0.80 -32.58 7.35
N SER A 54 -0.49 -32.59 7.04
CA SER A 54 -1.16 -33.80 6.63
C SER A 54 -0.74 -34.01 5.17
N ASP A 55 0.08 -35.02 4.94
CA ASP A 55 0.28 -35.62 3.64
C ASP A 55 -1.06 -36.12 3.12
N VAL A 56 -1.77 -35.23 2.40
CA VAL A 56 -2.96 -35.63 1.66
C VAL A 56 -2.48 -36.07 0.29
N SER A 57 -2.20 -37.37 0.20
CA SER A 57 -2.23 -38.10 -1.09
C SER A 57 -3.65 -37.95 -1.62
N ALA A 58 -3.86 -37.01 -2.51
CA ALA A 58 -5.14 -36.81 -3.18
C ALA A 58 -5.37 -37.97 -4.17
N LYS A 59 -6.14 -38.94 -3.76
CA LYS A 59 -6.91 -39.76 -4.69
C LYS A 59 -8.27 -39.10 -4.83
N GLU A 60 -8.45 -38.37 -5.90
CA GLU A 60 -9.77 -37.89 -6.33
C GLU A 60 -10.64 -39.11 -6.70
N ASN A 61 -11.64 -39.39 -5.88
CA ASN A 61 -12.79 -40.19 -6.27
C ASN A 61 -13.93 -39.24 -6.64
N LEU A 62 -14.03 -38.90 -7.92
CA LEU A 62 -15.22 -38.29 -8.49
C LEU A 62 -16.29 -39.37 -8.70
N GLN A 63 -17.17 -39.55 -7.72
CA GLN A 63 -18.34 -40.39 -7.87
C GLN A 63 -19.48 -39.62 -8.54
N THR A 64 -19.60 -39.79 -9.85
CA THR A 64 -20.80 -39.39 -10.59
C THR A 64 -21.84 -40.49 -10.42
N VAL A 65 -22.96 -40.19 -9.79
CA VAL A 65 -24.11 -41.06 -9.65
C VAL A 65 -24.87 -41.10 -10.98
N LEU A 66 -24.92 -42.26 -11.64
CA LEU A 66 -25.86 -42.57 -12.71
C LEU A 66 -26.53 -43.94 -12.41
N PRO A 67 -27.83 -44.11 -12.71
CA PRO A 67 -28.62 -45.25 -12.26
C PRO A 67 -28.32 -46.55 -13.03
N GLN A 68 -28.36 -47.66 -12.30
CA GLN A 68 -28.21 -49.01 -12.83
C GLN A 68 -29.44 -49.49 -13.64
N PRO A 69 -29.23 -50.32 -14.62
CA PRO A 69 -30.13 -51.43 -14.89
C PRO A 69 -29.40 -52.80 -14.77
N ALA A 70 -30.23 -53.82 -14.51
CA ALA A 70 -29.92 -55.12 -14.02
C ALA A 70 -29.19 -56.09 -14.97
N ASN A 71 -28.45 -57.01 -14.32
CA ASN A 71 -28.09 -58.37 -14.65
C ASN A 71 -28.03 -58.86 -16.11
N SER A 72 -26.82 -59.31 -16.52
CA SER A 72 -26.67 -60.68 -17.02
C SER A 72 -25.17 -61.04 -17.11
N SER A 73 -24.93 -62.33 -16.68
CA SER A 73 -23.66 -63.04 -16.64
C SER A 73 -23.05 -63.28 -18.01
N SER A 74 -21.72 -63.17 -18.14
CA SER A 74 -20.87 -64.13 -18.84
C SER A 74 -19.40 -63.74 -18.76
N ASP A 75 -18.55 -64.69 -18.38
CA ASP A 75 -17.11 -64.73 -18.42
C ASP A 75 -16.54 -64.33 -19.78
N GLU A 76 -15.57 -63.38 -19.76
CA GLU A 76 -14.49 -63.43 -20.74
C GLU A 76 -13.30 -62.54 -20.26
N SER A 77 -12.18 -63.22 -20.04
CA SER A 77 -10.88 -62.67 -19.75
C SER A 77 -10.39 -61.79 -20.91
N LYS A 78 -10.46 -60.48 -20.76
CA LYS A 78 -9.77 -59.52 -21.64
C LYS A 78 -8.56 -58.90 -20.94
N LYS A 79 -7.36 -59.19 -21.52
CA LYS A 79 -6.12 -58.49 -21.23
C LYS A 79 -6.34 -56.98 -21.18
N GLN A 80 -6.05 -56.36 -20.05
CA GLN A 80 -5.94 -54.91 -19.94
C GLN A 80 -4.70 -54.43 -20.70
N GLU A 81 -4.90 -53.86 -21.84
CA GLU A 81 -3.88 -53.10 -22.59
C GLU A 81 -3.68 -51.78 -21.86
N GLN A 82 -2.49 -51.57 -21.31
CA GLN A 82 -2.14 -50.26 -20.70
C GLN A 82 -2.19 -49.17 -21.78
N PRO A 83 -2.83 -48.03 -21.50
CA PRO A 83 -2.81 -46.91 -22.44
C PRO A 83 -1.37 -46.43 -22.62
N PRO A 84 -0.98 -46.00 -23.84
CA PRO A 84 0.36 -45.53 -24.13
C PRO A 84 0.69 -44.33 -23.24
N PRO A 85 1.98 -44.17 -22.84
CA PRO A 85 2.39 -43.04 -22.02
C PRO A 85 2.06 -41.70 -22.70
N VAL A 86 1.25 -40.89 -22.01
CA VAL A 86 0.90 -39.52 -22.48
C VAL A 86 2.18 -38.70 -22.48
N GLN A 87 2.70 -38.43 -23.67
CA GLN A 87 3.81 -37.50 -23.81
C GLN A 87 3.33 -36.08 -23.40
N PRO A 88 4.11 -35.31 -22.62
CA PRO A 88 3.74 -33.95 -22.30
C PRO A 88 3.66 -33.13 -23.60
N VAL A 89 2.47 -32.62 -23.91
CA VAL A 89 2.29 -31.68 -25.01
C VAL A 89 2.92 -30.38 -24.53
N ILE A 90 4.10 -30.06 -25.04
CA ILE A 90 4.71 -28.74 -24.86
C ILE A 90 3.91 -27.80 -25.76
N ILE A 91 2.94 -27.11 -25.17
CA ILE A 91 2.28 -25.99 -25.83
C ILE A 91 3.33 -24.87 -25.91
N PRO A 92 3.77 -24.45 -27.11
CA PRO A 92 4.71 -23.35 -27.23
C PRO A 92 4.05 -22.12 -26.59
N TYR A 93 4.76 -21.52 -25.61
CA TYR A 93 4.36 -20.24 -25.05
C TYR A 93 4.43 -19.21 -26.17
N THR A 94 3.31 -18.87 -26.76
CA THR A 94 3.14 -17.66 -27.54
C THR A 94 2.98 -16.52 -26.55
N PRO A 95 3.92 -15.54 -26.49
CA PRO A 95 3.72 -14.33 -25.69
C PRO A 95 2.35 -13.74 -26.07
N PRO A 96 1.54 -13.31 -25.11
CA PRO A 96 0.29 -12.66 -25.43
C PRO A 96 0.59 -11.47 -26.36
N GLU A 97 -0.26 -11.25 -27.37
CA GLU A 97 -0.21 -10.14 -28.35
C GLU A 97 -0.22 -8.74 -27.66
N ASN A 98 -0.13 -8.71 -26.35
CA ASN A 98 -0.28 -7.59 -25.44
C ASN A 98 1.02 -7.18 -24.73
N ASP A 99 2.19 -7.36 -25.33
CA ASP A 99 3.43 -6.88 -24.72
C ASP A 99 3.33 -5.37 -24.47
N THR A 100 3.17 -5.00 -23.21
CA THR A 100 3.17 -3.60 -22.76
C THR A 100 4.60 -3.10 -22.76
N GLU A 101 4.92 -2.19 -23.66
CA GLU A 101 6.19 -1.51 -23.74
C GLU A 101 6.14 -0.19 -22.94
N ILE A 102 7.29 0.38 -22.61
CA ILE A 102 7.40 1.64 -21.87
C ILE A 102 6.65 2.80 -22.57
N LYS A 103 6.63 2.83 -23.88
CA LYS A 103 5.86 3.82 -24.68
C LYS A 103 4.36 3.77 -24.44
N HIS A 104 3.83 2.67 -23.89
CA HIS A 104 2.41 2.49 -23.58
C HIS A 104 2.05 2.94 -22.17
N VAL A 105 3.04 3.36 -21.37
CA VAL A 105 2.87 3.77 -19.97
C VAL A 105 3.06 5.28 -19.84
N VAL A 106 2.18 5.91 -19.06
CA VAL A 106 2.31 7.32 -18.67
C VAL A 106 2.31 7.40 -17.14
N PHE A 107 3.35 8.01 -16.60
CA PHE A 107 3.49 8.21 -15.16
C PHE A 107 2.84 9.53 -14.72
N GLY A 108 2.03 9.47 -13.67
CA GLY A 108 1.47 10.64 -13.00
C GLY A 108 2.00 10.68 -11.56
N ILE A 109 2.84 11.66 -11.26
CA ILE A 109 3.51 11.76 -9.98
C ILE A 109 2.89 12.90 -9.18
N ALA A 110 2.31 12.59 -8.02
CA ALA A 110 1.82 13.59 -7.09
C ALA A 110 2.98 14.14 -6.26
N ALA A 111 3.19 15.44 -6.29
CA ALA A 111 4.28 16.07 -5.58
C ALA A 111 3.83 17.32 -4.79
N SER A 112 4.68 17.78 -3.87
CA SER A 112 4.47 19.00 -3.11
C SER A 112 5.59 20.00 -3.39
N SER A 113 5.22 21.23 -3.71
CA SER A 113 6.17 22.33 -3.93
C SER A 113 7.11 22.54 -2.74
N ASN A 114 6.59 22.39 -1.52
CA ASN A 114 7.37 22.52 -0.29
C ASN A 114 8.43 21.43 -0.08
N LEU A 115 8.26 20.25 -0.69
CA LEU A 115 9.17 19.12 -0.56
C LEU A 115 9.97 18.85 -1.82
N TRP A 116 9.66 19.56 -2.92
CA TRP A 116 10.18 19.31 -4.26
C TRP A 116 11.69 19.18 -4.31
N GLU A 117 12.42 20.16 -3.75
CA GLU A 117 13.89 20.18 -3.77
C GLU A 117 14.54 18.92 -3.16
N LYS A 118 13.88 18.27 -2.19
CA LYS A 118 14.38 17.07 -1.55
C LYS A 118 13.90 15.82 -2.25
N ARG A 119 12.65 15.80 -2.75
CA ARG A 119 12.00 14.61 -3.25
C ARG A 119 12.20 14.38 -4.73
N LYS A 120 12.49 15.41 -5.52
CA LYS A 120 12.86 15.24 -6.92
C LYS A 120 14.04 14.27 -7.14
N GLU A 121 14.90 14.10 -6.12
CA GLU A 121 16.03 13.17 -6.17
C GLU A 121 15.58 11.69 -6.23
N TYR A 122 14.43 11.34 -5.62
CA TYR A 122 13.88 9.99 -5.76
C TYR A 122 13.43 9.72 -7.20
N ILE A 123 12.86 10.71 -7.87
CA ILE A 123 12.43 10.57 -9.26
C ILE A 123 13.63 10.34 -10.17
N LYS A 124 14.75 11.06 -9.95
CA LYS A 124 15.98 10.88 -10.72
C LYS A 124 16.56 9.46 -10.65
N LEU A 125 16.24 8.68 -9.62
CA LEU A 125 16.75 7.31 -9.48
C LEU A 125 16.19 6.37 -10.55
N TRP A 126 15.01 6.61 -11.07
CA TRP A 126 14.32 5.69 -11.96
C TRP A 126 13.82 6.31 -13.26
N TRP A 127 13.68 7.63 -13.31
CA TRP A 127 13.22 8.34 -14.50
C TRP A 127 14.26 8.28 -15.64
N ARG A 128 13.77 7.96 -16.86
CA ARG A 128 14.58 7.89 -18.08
C ARG A 128 14.03 8.88 -19.09
N PRO A 129 14.62 10.07 -19.26
CA PRO A 129 14.05 11.18 -20.06
C PRO A 129 13.65 10.81 -21.46
N GLU A 130 14.45 9.98 -22.13
CA GLU A 130 14.23 9.60 -23.54
C GLU A 130 13.22 8.44 -23.71
N GLU A 131 12.93 7.70 -22.65
CA GLU A 131 12.13 6.48 -22.71
C GLU A 131 10.81 6.63 -21.95
N THR A 132 10.82 7.24 -20.77
CA THR A 132 9.66 7.36 -19.90
C THR A 132 8.79 8.56 -20.31
N ARG A 133 7.48 8.41 -20.16
CA ARG A 133 6.50 9.49 -20.41
C ARG A 133 5.73 9.76 -19.12
N GLY A 134 5.60 11.00 -18.73
CA GLY A 134 4.89 11.34 -17.52
C GLY A 134 5.00 12.80 -17.13
N VAL A 135 4.32 13.12 -16.02
CA VAL A 135 4.21 14.48 -15.50
C VAL A 135 4.25 14.46 -13.99
N VAL A 136 4.94 15.42 -13.42
CA VAL A 136 4.87 15.74 -11.99
C VAL A 136 3.80 16.81 -11.77
N TRP A 137 2.87 16.54 -10.89
CA TRP A 137 1.77 17.42 -10.52
C TRP A 137 2.04 18.08 -9.16
N LEU A 138 2.39 19.37 -9.18
CA LEU A 138 2.60 20.18 -7.98
C LEU A 138 1.31 20.90 -7.54
N ASP A 139 1.30 21.32 -6.30
CA ASP A 139 0.27 22.21 -5.73
C ASP A 139 0.50 23.67 -6.12
N GLU A 140 1.76 24.09 -6.21
CA GLU A 140 2.16 25.47 -6.56
C GLU A 140 3.40 25.45 -7.48
N SER A 141 3.65 26.58 -8.14
CA SER A 141 4.84 26.75 -8.97
C SER A 141 6.12 26.75 -8.14
N VAL A 142 7.15 26.10 -8.66
CA VAL A 142 8.50 26.12 -8.11
C VAL A 142 9.44 26.87 -9.05
N ASN A 143 10.51 27.42 -8.51
CA ASN A 143 11.55 28.04 -9.34
C ASN A 143 12.31 26.90 -10.05
N ALA A 144 12.23 26.86 -11.37
CA ALA A 144 12.96 25.87 -12.16
C ALA A 144 14.46 26.01 -11.93
N SER A 145 15.10 24.94 -11.49
CA SER A 145 16.55 24.85 -11.40
C SER A 145 17.13 24.30 -12.69
N LYS A 146 18.39 24.62 -13.00
CA LYS A 146 19.07 24.08 -14.19
C LYS A 146 19.20 22.55 -14.18
N ASP A 147 19.01 21.93 -13.02
CA ASP A 147 19.16 20.48 -12.81
C ASP A 147 17.87 19.68 -13.16
N GLU A 148 16.83 20.37 -13.63
CA GLU A 148 15.52 19.76 -13.95
C GLU A 148 15.44 19.20 -15.37
N VAL A 149 16.49 19.33 -16.17
CA VAL A 149 16.52 18.88 -17.58
C VAL A 149 16.26 17.37 -17.71
N ASN A 150 16.56 16.59 -16.68
CA ASN A 150 16.41 15.14 -16.66
C ASN A 150 15.20 14.66 -15.83
N LEU A 151 14.24 15.53 -15.56
CA LEU A 151 13.02 15.21 -14.81
C LEU A 151 11.80 15.21 -15.72
N PRO A 152 10.67 14.60 -15.30
CA PRO A 152 9.42 14.74 -16.02
C PRO A 152 8.98 16.22 -16.10
N GLU A 153 8.15 16.53 -17.08
CA GLU A 153 7.48 17.83 -17.14
C GLU A 153 6.75 18.12 -15.84
N ILE A 154 6.91 19.34 -15.33
CA ILE A 154 6.22 19.81 -14.12
C ILE A 154 4.97 20.58 -14.53
N ARG A 155 3.84 20.24 -13.92
CA ARG A 155 2.56 20.95 -14.08
C ARG A 155 1.93 21.25 -12.73
N ILE A 156 1.09 22.27 -12.70
CA ILE A 156 0.31 22.63 -11.52
C ILE A 156 -1.04 21.97 -11.63
N SER A 157 -1.45 21.28 -10.55
CA SER A 157 -2.76 20.63 -10.45
C SER A 157 -3.88 21.66 -10.49
N GLY A 158 -5.02 21.26 -11.04
CA GLY A 158 -6.20 22.11 -11.14
C GLY A 158 -6.77 22.48 -9.77
N ASP A 159 -7.45 23.64 -9.72
CA ASP A 159 -8.08 24.13 -8.51
C ASP A 159 -9.11 23.14 -7.93
N THR A 160 -9.01 22.90 -6.64
CA THR A 160 -9.90 22.04 -5.86
C THR A 160 -10.78 22.79 -4.85
N SER A 161 -10.79 24.14 -4.89
CA SER A 161 -11.54 24.98 -3.95
C SER A 161 -13.03 24.67 -3.92
N LYS A 162 -13.62 24.27 -5.06
CA LYS A 162 -15.02 23.91 -5.21
C LYS A 162 -15.45 22.65 -4.42
N PHE A 163 -14.49 21.79 -4.04
CA PHE A 163 -14.81 20.56 -3.33
C PHE A 163 -14.82 20.79 -1.82
N GLN A 164 -15.80 20.19 -1.13
CA GLN A 164 -15.80 20.15 0.32
C GLN A 164 -14.81 19.12 0.83
N TYR A 165 -14.16 19.45 1.94
CA TYR A 165 -13.29 18.54 2.68
C TYR A 165 -13.56 18.71 4.18
N THR A 166 -14.16 17.70 4.80
CA THR A 166 -14.66 17.75 6.17
C THR A 166 -13.86 16.89 7.16
N ASN A 167 -12.92 16.07 6.66
CA ASN A 167 -12.09 15.26 7.54
C ASN A 167 -11.12 16.13 8.35
N ARG A 168 -11.15 15.99 9.68
CA ARG A 168 -10.35 16.81 10.60
C ARG A 168 -8.92 16.30 10.80
N GLN A 169 -8.64 15.05 10.48
CA GLN A 169 -7.34 14.40 10.69
C GLN A 169 -6.50 14.35 9.41
N GLY A 170 -7.14 14.37 8.26
CA GLY A 170 -6.46 14.34 6.96
C GLY A 170 -6.08 15.74 6.46
N LYS A 171 -5.53 15.77 5.25
CA LYS A 171 -5.10 17.00 4.58
C LYS A 171 -5.92 17.24 3.31
N ARG A 172 -6.29 18.51 3.06
CA ARG A 172 -7.05 18.90 1.87
C ARG A 172 -6.33 18.58 0.56
N SER A 173 -4.99 18.48 0.57
CA SER A 173 -4.19 18.05 -0.59
C SER A 173 -4.63 16.70 -1.17
N ALA A 174 -5.28 15.84 -0.37
CA ALA A 174 -5.85 14.58 -0.82
C ALA A 174 -6.83 14.73 -2.00
N LEU A 175 -7.58 15.85 -2.05
CA LEU A 175 -8.49 16.16 -3.17
C LEU A 175 -7.72 16.32 -4.49
N ARG A 176 -6.59 17.03 -4.45
CA ARG A 176 -5.73 17.26 -5.59
C ARG A 176 -5.05 15.97 -6.04
N ILE A 177 -4.45 15.25 -5.09
CA ILE A 177 -3.70 14.02 -5.35
C ILE A 177 -4.62 12.96 -5.98
N SER A 178 -5.85 12.80 -5.49
CA SER A 178 -6.80 11.84 -6.08
C SER A 178 -7.18 12.15 -7.54
N ARG A 179 -6.98 13.39 -8.02
CA ARG A 179 -7.31 13.81 -9.39
C ARG A 179 -6.16 13.63 -10.39
N VAL A 180 -4.96 13.25 -9.93
CA VAL A 180 -3.77 13.13 -10.80
C VAL A 180 -4.01 12.21 -12.00
N VAL A 181 -4.76 11.12 -11.83
CA VAL A 181 -5.11 10.21 -12.95
C VAL A 181 -5.86 10.96 -14.05
N SER A 182 -6.94 11.66 -13.67
CA SER A 182 -7.77 12.39 -14.63
C SER A 182 -7.03 13.56 -15.26
N GLU A 183 -6.21 14.26 -14.48
CA GLU A 183 -5.38 15.35 -14.98
C GLU A 183 -4.34 14.85 -15.98
N THR A 184 -3.71 13.71 -15.70
CA THR A 184 -2.76 13.06 -16.61
C THR A 184 -3.45 12.56 -17.90
N LEU A 185 -4.65 11.99 -17.78
CA LEU A 185 -5.44 11.58 -18.96
C LEU A 185 -5.75 12.76 -19.88
N ARG A 186 -6.11 13.93 -19.31
CA ARG A 186 -6.46 15.15 -20.07
C ARG A 186 -5.32 15.73 -20.87
N LEU A 187 -4.07 15.29 -20.63
CA LEU A 187 -2.94 15.66 -21.49
C LEU A 187 -3.08 15.13 -22.91
N GLY A 188 -3.93 14.14 -23.13
CA GLY A 188 -4.20 13.60 -24.47
C GLY A 188 -3.02 12.87 -25.09
N VAL A 189 -2.11 12.33 -24.28
CA VAL A 189 -0.96 11.54 -24.74
C VAL A 189 -1.45 10.37 -25.60
N LYS A 190 -0.82 10.15 -26.75
CA LYS A 190 -1.20 9.09 -27.69
C LYS A 190 -0.59 7.75 -27.29
N ASP A 191 -1.20 6.66 -27.76
CA ASP A 191 -0.72 5.29 -27.60
C ASP A 191 -0.50 4.90 -26.11
N VAL A 192 -1.46 5.25 -25.24
CA VAL A 192 -1.44 4.94 -23.82
C VAL A 192 -2.30 3.70 -23.56
N ARG A 193 -1.74 2.74 -22.86
CA ARG A 193 -2.42 1.56 -22.32
C ARG A 193 -2.65 1.67 -20.82
N TRP A 194 -1.68 2.27 -20.13
CA TRP A 194 -1.66 2.33 -18.66
C TRP A 194 -1.24 3.70 -18.13
N PHE A 195 -1.93 4.14 -17.09
CA PHE A 195 -1.50 5.23 -16.23
C PHE A 195 -0.94 4.62 -14.95
N VAL A 196 0.31 4.94 -14.61
CA VAL A 196 0.99 4.50 -13.39
C VAL A 196 1.17 5.70 -12.48
N MET A 197 0.56 5.63 -11.30
CA MET A 197 0.51 6.73 -10.35
C MET A 197 1.43 6.44 -9.17
N GLY A 198 2.03 7.48 -8.62
CA GLY A 198 2.83 7.43 -7.40
C GLY A 198 3.06 8.80 -6.80
N ASP A 199 3.69 8.82 -5.65
CA ASP A 199 4.11 10.05 -4.97
C ASP A 199 5.54 10.43 -5.38
N ASP A 200 5.98 11.64 -5.00
CA ASP A 200 7.31 12.17 -5.31
C ASP A 200 8.47 11.44 -4.61
N ASP A 201 8.15 10.49 -3.72
CA ASP A 201 9.10 9.56 -3.08
C ASP A 201 8.85 8.09 -3.46
N THR A 202 7.99 7.82 -4.44
CA THR A 202 7.84 6.50 -5.03
C THR A 202 8.98 6.21 -6.01
N VAL A 203 9.60 5.04 -5.91
CA VAL A 203 10.64 4.56 -6.83
C VAL A 203 10.11 3.39 -7.65
N PHE A 204 10.11 3.54 -8.98
CA PHE A 204 9.67 2.50 -9.90
C PHE A 204 10.84 1.72 -10.49
N ILE A 205 10.73 0.39 -10.47
CA ILE A 205 11.60 -0.49 -11.26
C ILE A 205 10.88 -0.76 -12.57
N ILE A 206 11.22 -0.01 -13.61
CA ILE A 206 10.46 0.06 -14.88
C ILE A 206 10.23 -1.33 -15.47
N GLU A 207 11.24 -2.18 -15.51
CA GLU A 207 11.14 -3.53 -16.07
C GLU A 207 10.13 -4.40 -15.31
N ASN A 208 10.04 -4.22 -13.98
CA ASN A 208 9.05 -4.91 -13.15
C ASN A 208 7.64 -4.36 -13.37
N VAL A 209 7.49 -3.04 -13.50
CA VAL A 209 6.21 -2.41 -13.85
C VAL A 209 5.70 -2.98 -15.17
N LEU A 210 6.52 -3.00 -16.22
CA LEU A 210 6.14 -3.53 -17.52
C LEU A 210 5.78 -5.02 -17.45
N ARG A 211 6.56 -5.82 -16.72
CA ARG A 211 6.28 -7.26 -16.51
C ARG A 211 4.92 -7.48 -15.81
N VAL A 212 4.59 -6.67 -14.81
CA VAL A 212 3.28 -6.75 -14.14
C VAL A 212 2.16 -6.38 -15.10
N LEU A 213 2.29 -5.24 -15.78
CA LEU A 213 1.24 -4.72 -16.67
C LEU A 213 0.98 -5.63 -17.88
N SER A 214 2.01 -6.32 -18.38
CA SER A 214 1.88 -7.28 -19.49
C SER A 214 1.08 -8.54 -19.15
N LYS A 215 0.81 -8.80 -17.86
CA LYS A 215 -0.07 -9.91 -17.45
C LYS A 215 -1.55 -9.62 -17.76
N TYR A 216 -1.93 -8.38 -17.97
CA TYR A 216 -3.32 -7.94 -18.02
C TYR A 216 -3.70 -7.38 -19.38
N ASP A 217 -4.92 -7.68 -19.82
CA ASP A 217 -5.50 -7.07 -21.01
C ASP A 217 -5.85 -5.60 -20.76
N HIS A 218 -5.00 -4.70 -21.27
CA HIS A 218 -5.14 -3.25 -21.12
C HIS A 218 -6.46 -2.68 -21.68
N LYS A 219 -7.22 -3.46 -22.47
CA LYS A 219 -8.53 -3.09 -23.01
C LYS A 219 -9.66 -3.28 -21.99
N GLN A 220 -9.40 -4.00 -20.89
CA GLN A 220 -10.33 -4.21 -19.80
C GLN A 220 -10.11 -3.20 -18.69
N PHE A 221 -11.05 -3.14 -17.73
CA PHE A 221 -10.95 -2.26 -16.57
C PHE A 221 -10.08 -2.88 -15.50
N TYR A 222 -8.93 -2.27 -15.23
CA TYR A 222 -8.02 -2.69 -14.17
C TYR A 222 -7.59 -1.53 -13.29
N TYR A 223 -7.70 -1.74 -11.99
CA TYR A 223 -7.10 -0.97 -10.92
C TYR A 223 -6.12 -1.88 -10.19
N ILE A 224 -4.81 -1.72 -10.44
CA ILE A 224 -3.74 -2.64 -10.03
C ILE A 224 -2.88 -1.95 -8.97
N GLY A 225 -2.58 -2.66 -7.88
CA GLY A 225 -1.74 -2.15 -6.81
C GLY A 225 -1.68 -3.12 -5.64
N SER A 226 -1.26 -2.65 -4.48
CA SER A 226 -1.29 -3.43 -3.24
C SER A 226 -1.89 -2.63 -2.11
N SER A 227 -2.55 -3.32 -1.18
CA SER A 227 -2.92 -2.73 0.11
C SER A 227 -1.68 -2.45 0.95
N SER A 228 -1.82 -1.64 2.01
CA SER A 228 -0.71 -1.37 2.93
C SER A 228 -0.16 -2.65 3.55
N GLU A 229 1.15 -2.70 3.83
CA GLU A 229 1.75 -3.75 4.65
C GLU A 229 1.32 -3.65 6.12
N SER A 230 0.78 -2.53 6.55
CA SER A 230 0.24 -2.36 7.89
C SER A 230 -1.16 -2.92 8.01
N HIS A 231 -1.30 -4.01 8.78
CA HIS A 231 -2.60 -4.61 9.08
C HIS A 231 -3.60 -3.60 9.69
N ILE A 232 -3.12 -2.75 10.60
CA ILE A 232 -3.96 -1.72 11.25
C ILE A 232 -4.49 -0.72 10.23
N GLN A 233 -3.67 -0.29 9.29
CA GLN A 233 -4.12 0.62 8.23
C GLN A 233 -5.17 -0.05 7.33
N ASN A 234 -5.01 -1.31 6.99
CA ASN A 234 -5.98 -2.04 6.18
C ASN A 234 -7.32 -2.25 6.90
N ILE A 235 -7.31 -2.43 8.24
CA ILE A 235 -8.55 -2.48 9.03
C ILE A 235 -9.21 -1.10 9.05
N PHE A 236 -8.43 -0.03 9.19
CA PHE A 236 -8.95 1.33 9.29
C PHE A 236 -9.49 1.86 7.97
N PHE A 237 -8.81 1.59 6.86
CA PHE A 237 -9.20 2.02 5.51
C PHE A 237 -9.87 0.89 4.74
N SER A 238 -9.09 0.02 4.10
CA SER A 238 -9.59 -1.14 3.37
C SER A 238 -8.45 -2.02 2.87
N TYR A 239 -8.68 -3.34 2.84
CA TYR A 239 -7.84 -4.29 2.09
C TYR A 239 -8.02 -4.21 0.57
N GLY A 240 -9.09 -3.57 0.11
CA GLY A 240 -9.38 -3.34 -1.31
C GLY A 240 -8.88 -2.00 -1.84
N MET A 241 -8.05 -1.29 -1.09
CA MET A 241 -7.49 0.00 -1.44
C MET A 241 -6.01 -0.16 -1.82
N ALA A 242 -5.61 0.33 -3.01
CA ALA A 242 -4.19 0.51 -3.29
C ALA A 242 -3.63 1.63 -2.43
N TYR A 243 -2.46 1.40 -1.85
CA TYR A 243 -1.75 2.42 -1.09
C TYR A 243 -0.90 3.27 -2.05
N GLY A 244 -1.20 4.58 -2.12
CA GLY A 244 -0.66 5.47 -3.16
C GLY A 244 0.85 5.61 -3.15
N GLY A 245 1.48 5.63 -1.97
CA GLY A 245 2.93 5.69 -1.85
C GLY A 245 3.66 4.45 -2.40
N GLY A 246 3.00 3.29 -2.47
CA GLY A 246 3.51 2.11 -3.17
C GLY A 246 3.31 2.17 -4.68
N GLY A 247 2.58 3.17 -5.15
CA GLY A 247 2.14 3.28 -6.53
C GLY A 247 0.93 2.38 -6.85
N PHE A 248 0.26 2.73 -7.94
CA PHE A 248 -0.80 1.90 -8.52
C PHE A 248 -0.93 2.16 -10.02
N ALA A 249 -1.56 1.24 -10.75
CA ALA A 249 -1.79 1.40 -12.17
C ALA A 249 -3.27 1.32 -12.51
N ILE A 250 -3.69 2.09 -13.50
CA ILE A 250 -5.05 2.12 -14.03
C ILE A 250 -5.00 1.94 -15.54
N SER A 251 -5.80 1.03 -16.09
CA SER A 251 -5.92 0.84 -17.53
C SER A 251 -6.53 2.07 -18.21
N TYR A 252 -6.15 2.33 -19.45
CA TYR A 252 -6.64 3.48 -20.21
C TYR A 252 -8.19 3.59 -20.27
N PRO A 253 -8.94 2.50 -20.55
CA PRO A 253 -10.40 2.58 -20.59
C PRO A 253 -10.99 2.89 -19.21
N LEU A 254 -10.42 2.37 -18.11
CA LEU A 254 -10.86 2.70 -16.76
C LEU A 254 -10.57 4.15 -16.40
N ALA A 255 -9.40 4.67 -16.77
CA ALA A 255 -9.06 6.08 -16.54
C ALA A 255 -10.05 7.03 -17.22
N LYS A 256 -10.54 6.67 -18.40
CA LYS A 256 -11.59 7.44 -19.11
C LYS A 256 -12.93 7.45 -18.37
N GLU A 257 -13.35 6.33 -17.82
CA GLU A 257 -14.58 6.26 -17.05
C GLU A 257 -14.43 6.98 -15.69
N LEU A 258 -13.27 6.81 -15.04
CA LEU A 258 -12.96 7.54 -13.82
C LEU A 258 -13.04 9.07 -14.04
N GLU A 259 -12.44 9.56 -15.11
CA GLU A 259 -12.42 10.99 -15.43
C GLU A 259 -13.83 11.59 -15.51
N LYS A 260 -14.79 10.87 -16.09
CA LYS A 260 -16.18 11.32 -16.22
C LYS A 260 -16.89 11.47 -14.87
N ILE A 261 -16.61 10.59 -13.91
CA ILE A 261 -17.33 10.55 -12.63
C ILE A 261 -16.58 11.21 -11.48
N GLN A 262 -15.26 11.43 -11.61
CA GLN A 262 -14.36 11.70 -10.47
C GLN A 262 -14.75 12.95 -9.67
N ASP A 263 -15.05 14.06 -10.32
CA ASP A 263 -15.43 15.29 -9.62
C ASP A 263 -16.73 15.09 -8.83
N GLY A 264 -17.71 14.40 -9.41
CA GLY A 264 -18.96 14.04 -8.72
C GLY A 264 -18.74 13.05 -7.57
N CYS A 265 -17.88 12.05 -7.77
CA CYS A 265 -17.49 11.10 -6.74
C CYS A 265 -16.82 11.82 -5.55
N ILE A 266 -15.83 12.68 -5.80
CA ILE A 266 -15.15 13.46 -4.75
C ILE A 266 -16.15 14.31 -3.95
N GLN A 267 -17.15 14.91 -4.60
CA GLN A 267 -18.18 15.69 -3.93
C GLN A 267 -19.10 14.87 -3.03
N ARG A 268 -19.35 13.60 -3.37
CA ARG A 268 -20.17 12.69 -2.56
C ARG A 268 -19.47 12.23 -1.28
N TYR A 269 -18.13 12.25 -1.25
CA TYR A 269 -17.36 11.73 -0.12
C TYR A 269 -16.42 12.76 0.53
N PRO A 270 -16.95 13.89 1.04
CA PRO A 270 -16.11 14.97 1.59
C PRO A 270 -15.38 14.58 2.88
N ALA A 271 -15.83 13.54 3.57
CA ALA A 271 -15.30 13.08 4.86
C ALA A 271 -14.17 12.06 4.75
N LEU A 272 -13.85 11.57 3.57
CA LEU A 272 -12.73 10.65 3.39
C LEU A 272 -11.40 11.30 3.79
N TYR A 273 -10.46 10.48 4.27
CA TYR A 273 -9.21 10.93 4.87
C TYR A 273 -8.18 11.36 3.83
N GLY A 274 -7.85 10.46 2.88
CA GLY A 274 -6.73 10.57 1.96
C GLY A 274 -7.11 10.67 0.49
N SER A 275 -6.13 10.52 -0.35
CA SER A 275 -6.27 10.36 -1.80
C SER A 275 -6.67 8.94 -2.17
N ASP A 276 -6.12 7.96 -1.47
CA ASP A 276 -6.22 6.54 -1.77
C ASP A 276 -7.64 6.02 -1.51
N ASP A 277 -8.23 6.39 -0.37
CA ASP A 277 -9.62 6.05 -0.04
C ASP A 277 -10.62 6.73 -1.00
N ARG A 278 -10.29 7.92 -1.54
CA ARG A 278 -11.08 8.56 -2.60
C ARG A 278 -10.99 7.83 -3.92
N ILE A 279 -9.80 7.45 -4.34
CA ILE A 279 -9.63 6.62 -5.54
C ILE A 279 -10.39 5.31 -5.37
N GLN A 280 -10.24 4.63 -4.23
CA GLN A 280 -10.99 3.40 -3.97
C GLN A 280 -12.51 3.61 -4.04
N ALA A 281 -13.03 4.68 -3.43
CA ALA A 281 -14.46 4.97 -3.47
C ALA A 281 -14.97 5.17 -4.90
N CYS A 282 -14.23 5.91 -5.72
CA CYS A 282 -14.57 6.12 -7.13
C CYS A 282 -14.44 4.84 -7.97
N MET A 283 -13.45 3.97 -7.68
CA MET A 283 -13.36 2.65 -8.31
C MET A 283 -14.54 1.75 -7.91
N ALA A 284 -14.98 1.82 -6.65
CA ALA A 284 -16.15 1.08 -6.16
C ALA A 284 -17.44 1.53 -6.86
N GLU A 285 -17.63 2.84 -7.12
CA GLU A 285 -18.75 3.34 -7.92
C GLU A 285 -18.74 2.80 -9.36
N LEU A 286 -17.56 2.57 -9.93
CA LEU A 286 -17.41 1.96 -11.25
C LEU A 286 -17.49 0.42 -11.21
N GLY A 287 -17.63 -0.18 -10.01
CA GLY A 287 -17.68 -1.63 -9.84
C GLY A 287 -16.34 -2.32 -10.07
N VAL A 288 -15.22 -1.60 -9.97
CA VAL A 288 -13.88 -2.12 -10.24
C VAL A 288 -13.12 -2.36 -8.93
N PRO A 289 -12.91 -3.62 -8.54
CA PRO A 289 -12.13 -3.95 -7.36
C PRO A 289 -10.63 -3.78 -7.60
N LEU A 290 -9.85 -3.72 -6.50
CA LEU A 290 -8.39 -3.76 -6.58
C LEU A 290 -7.90 -5.11 -7.11
N THR A 291 -7.17 -5.09 -8.21
CA THR A 291 -6.34 -6.21 -8.66
C THR A 291 -5.04 -6.18 -7.89
N LYS A 292 -4.89 -7.08 -6.93
CA LYS A 292 -3.75 -7.08 -6.02
C LYS A 292 -2.51 -7.68 -6.67
N GLU A 293 -1.44 -6.90 -6.70
CA GLU A 293 -0.10 -7.31 -7.15
C GLU A 293 0.93 -7.06 -6.04
N THR A 294 1.67 -8.11 -5.71
CA THR A 294 2.63 -8.10 -4.59
C THR A 294 3.89 -7.28 -4.86
N GLY A 295 4.10 -6.82 -6.10
CA GLY A 295 5.23 -5.98 -6.46
C GLY A 295 5.08 -4.50 -6.10
N PHE A 296 3.91 -4.07 -5.63
CA PHE A 296 3.68 -2.72 -5.13
C PHE A 296 3.85 -2.69 -3.61
N HIS A 297 4.82 -1.93 -3.12
CA HIS A 297 5.19 -1.89 -1.72
C HIS A 297 5.15 -0.48 -1.15
N GLN A 298 4.61 -0.33 0.03
CA GLN A 298 4.68 0.89 0.84
C GLN A 298 5.74 0.69 1.93
N VAL A 299 6.99 0.98 1.64
CA VAL A 299 8.06 0.93 2.63
C VAL A 299 8.19 2.28 3.32
N SER A 300 7.81 2.36 4.57
CA SER A 300 8.16 3.51 5.40
C SER A 300 9.63 3.36 5.83
N LEU A 301 10.53 3.95 5.09
CA LEU A 301 11.92 4.13 5.54
C LEU A 301 11.93 5.15 6.70
N LYS A 302 11.42 4.77 7.85
CA LYS A 302 11.95 5.32 9.08
C LYS A 302 13.39 4.81 9.11
N VAL A 303 14.32 5.68 8.73
CA VAL A 303 15.72 5.52 9.09
C VAL A 303 15.70 5.35 10.61
N ILE A 304 15.75 4.11 11.06
CA ILE A 304 16.18 3.80 12.41
C ILE A 304 17.58 4.39 12.39
N LYS A 305 17.78 5.54 13.02
CA LYS A 305 19.11 5.90 13.50
C LYS A 305 19.48 4.78 14.44
N VAL A 306 20.14 3.79 13.92
CA VAL A 306 20.98 2.91 14.69
C VAL A 306 22.10 3.85 15.12
N GLU A 307 21.91 4.49 16.27
CA GLU A 307 23.01 5.07 17.00
C GLU A 307 24.02 3.93 17.14
N GLU A 308 25.19 4.18 16.57
CA GLU A 308 26.37 3.35 16.77
C GLU A 308 26.55 3.05 18.26
N GLN A 309 25.99 1.94 18.68
CA GLN A 309 26.40 1.20 19.88
C GLN A 309 26.68 -0.23 19.46
N ILE A 310 27.61 -0.38 18.51
CA ILE A 310 28.42 -1.60 18.46
C ILE A 310 29.75 -1.20 19.06
N LEU A 311 29.83 -1.43 20.29
CA LEU A 311 31.07 -1.43 21.03
C LEU A 311 31.57 -2.83 21.21
N PHE A 312 32.80 -2.97 20.94
CA PHE A 312 33.85 -3.76 21.55
C PHE A 312 33.43 -4.97 22.37
#